data_89acd7737eb6f96bc16bf178870fc0a5
#
_entry.id   89acd7737eb6f96bc16bf178870fc0a5
#
_cell.length_a   1.000
_cell.length_b   1.000
_cell.length_c   1.000
_cell.angle_alpha   90.00
_cell.angle_beta   90.00
_cell.angle_gamma   90.00
#
_symmetry.space_group_name_H-M   'P 1'
#
loop_
_entity.id
_entity.type
_entity.pdbx_description
1 polymer ?
#
loop_
_entity_poly.entity_id
_entity_poly.type
_entity_poly.pdbx_seq_one_letter_code
_entity_poly.pdbx_strand_id
1 'polypeptide(L)'
;RDRSVSRGLGDVYKRQTHRGTFAGIAEKLDYLQEIGITTVELQPVYEFDETPEEVNKKTSADADIVATAGENGGELPGYRVLNYWGYREGFYYAPKAAYAAGEDAALEFRQLVKEFHKRRMEVILQFYFPKGMDVTEIGNILRFWVLTYHVDGFHLMGEVPAQALAGDPALTDTKLWYYDFDAAKLYDPAQKPEYRNLAEYRDDYLYTMRRFLKGDDNMLSGVLYEMRHIPANMGRIHYLSNYYGFTLMDMVSYDHKHNEANGEGNRDGNDYNCSWNCGEEGTSRRKKVLALRQKQLQNAFCMLLLTQSTPLIFMGDEFGNSQQGNNNPYCQDNKITWLNWQDKEKNAGLLAFWKQMIAFRKAHPILHPEEELRILDTLSCGYPDLSYHGQNAWRPQTESYNRHVGMMYCGKYAKTKAGADDSFLYVAMNMHWEPQKLAFPKLPKGMEWKLVLATEEAGNILTVQEREEQMADQTRTVAPRSIAVYEGVMGISQDKGKSTGKSRKKKSEASEER
;
A
#
# COMPACT_ATOMS: atom_id res chain seq x y z
N ARG A 1 21.00 30.47 -8.44
CA ARG A 1 20.48 29.78 -7.24
C ARG A 1 19.75 28.55 -7.75
N ASP A 2 20.43 27.40 -7.73
CA ASP A 2 19.79 26.11 -7.97
C ASP A 2 18.94 25.77 -6.74
N ARG A 3 17.70 26.18 -6.75
CA ARG A 3 16.69 25.70 -5.79
C ARG A 3 16.08 24.42 -6.37
N SER A 4 16.74 23.31 -6.14
CA SER A 4 16.16 21.99 -6.45
C SER A 4 15.41 21.47 -5.23
N VAL A 5 14.20 21.93 -5.01
CA VAL A 5 13.30 21.30 -4.04
C VAL A 5 12.68 20.11 -4.74
N SER A 6 13.27 18.94 -4.59
CA SER A 6 12.76 17.69 -5.14
C SER A 6 12.13 16.87 -4.03
N ARG A 7 10.82 16.91 -3.90
CA ARG A 7 10.09 16.07 -2.96
C ARG A 7 9.62 14.79 -3.65
N GLY A 8 10.57 13.90 -3.88
CA GLY A 8 10.28 12.55 -4.30
C GLY A 8 9.90 12.33 -5.77
N LEU A 9 9.44 13.33 -6.51
CA LEU A 9 9.12 13.22 -7.93
C LEU A 9 10.21 13.83 -8.85
N GLY A 10 11.37 14.13 -8.29
CA GLY A 10 12.48 14.69 -9.04
C GLY A 10 13.30 13.65 -9.80
N ASP A 11 13.89 14.06 -10.91
CA ASP A 11 14.80 13.26 -11.74
C ASP A 11 16.25 13.75 -11.58
N VAL A 12 17.14 12.88 -11.17
CA VAL A 12 18.54 13.20 -10.88
C VAL A 12 19.37 13.47 -12.16
N TYR A 13 18.95 12.97 -13.33
CA TYR A 13 19.83 12.87 -14.49
C TYR A 13 19.45 13.68 -15.73
N LYS A 14 18.32 14.33 -15.77
CA LYS A 14 17.98 15.24 -16.87
C LYS A 14 17.78 16.65 -16.37
N ARG A 15 18.21 17.64 -17.15
CA ARG A 15 17.84 19.05 -16.98
C ARG A 15 16.32 19.19 -17.19
N GLN A 16 15.53 18.74 -16.22
CA GLN A 16 14.11 19.04 -16.18
C GLN A 16 13.96 20.40 -15.54
N THR A 17 13.32 21.29 -16.23
CA THR A 17 13.07 22.68 -15.80
C THR A 17 12.12 22.76 -14.60
N HIS A 18 11.38 21.66 -14.29
CA HIS A 18 10.28 21.64 -13.30
C HIS A 18 10.52 20.69 -12.12
N ARG A 19 11.77 20.34 -11.80
CA ARG A 19 12.05 19.49 -10.64
C ARG A 19 11.54 20.10 -9.34
N GLY A 20 10.89 19.28 -8.49
CA GLY A 20 10.42 19.70 -7.18
C GLY A 20 9.35 20.78 -7.22
N THR A 21 8.65 20.92 -8.35
CA THR A 21 7.59 21.91 -8.52
C THR A 21 6.23 21.26 -8.78
N PHE A 22 5.16 22.03 -8.63
CA PHE A 22 3.80 21.64 -8.98
C PHE A 22 3.68 21.24 -10.46
N ALA A 23 4.33 21.97 -11.35
CA ALA A 23 4.41 21.63 -12.77
C ALA A 23 5.11 20.29 -13.00
N GLY A 24 6.15 19.97 -12.22
CA GLY A 24 6.85 18.69 -12.29
C GLY A 24 5.96 17.51 -11.87
N ILE A 25 5.07 17.69 -10.90
CA ILE A 25 4.06 16.68 -10.55
C ILE A 25 3.08 16.51 -11.71
N ALA A 26 2.61 17.60 -12.31
CA ALA A 26 1.68 17.55 -13.44
C ALA A 26 2.22 16.72 -14.62
N GLU A 27 3.53 16.76 -14.88
CA GLU A 27 4.21 15.93 -15.90
C GLU A 27 4.20 14.42 -15.59
N LYS A 28 3.94 14.03 -14.33
CA LYS A 28 3.93 12.63 -13.90
C LYS A 28 2.52 12.03 -13.75
N LEU A 29 1.47 12.82 -13.94
CA LEU A 29 0.10 12.36 -13.72
C LEU A 29 -0.30 11.20 -14.66
N ASP A 30 0.16 11.20 -15.90
CA ASP A 30 -0.12 10.12 -16.85
C ASP A 30 0.54 8.80 -16.37
N TYR A 31 1.77 8.88 -15.82
CA TYR A 31 2.41 7.73 -15.19
C TYR A 31 1.63 7.22 -13.99
N LEU A 32 1.20 8.10 -13.07
CA LEU A 32 0.41 7.73 -11.90
C LEU A 32 -0.91 7.06 -12.29
N GLN A 33 -1.59 7.58 -13.33
CA GLN A 33 -2.79 6.98 -13.87
C GLN A 33 -2.51 5.60 -14.49
N GLU A 34 -1.42 5.46 -15.24
CA GLU A 34 -1.00 4.20 -15.86
C GLU A 34 -0.73 3.11 -14.82
N ILE A 35 -0.08 3.44 -13.70
CA ILE A 35 0.16 2.48 -12.61
C ILE A 35 -1.07 2.23 -11.74
N GLY A 36 -2.17 2.90 -12.01
CA GLY A 36 -3.47 2.64 -11.41
C GLY A 36 -3.82 3.44 -10.17
N ILE A 37 -3.06 4.50 -9.85
CA ILE A 37 -3.33 5.40 -8.71
C ILE A 37 -4.61 6.19 -8.98
N THR A 38 -5.43 6.36 -7.95
CA THR A 38 -6.69 7.12 -7.99
C THR A 38 -6.64 8.36 -7.10
N THR A 39 -5.79 8.36 -6.11
CA THR A 39 -5.68 9.45 -5.12
C THR A 39 -4.20 9.68 -4.82
N VAL A 40 -3.76 10.92 -4.76
CA VAL A 40 -2.39 11.30 -4.42
C VAL A 40 -2.39 12.09 -3.13
N GLU A 41 -1.61 11.64 -2.17
CA GLU A 41 -1.33 12.35 -0.92
C GLU A 41 -0.04 13.15 -1.08
N LEU A 42 -0.10 14.46 -0.87
CA LEU A 42 1.05 15.35 -0.91
C LEU A 42 1.48 15.76 0.50
N GLN A 43 2.78 15.69 0.78
CA GLN A 43 3.38 16.31 1.96
C GLN A 43 3.06 17.81 1.99
N PRO A 44 3.30 18.54 3.11
CA PRO A 44 2.90 19.94 3.23
C PRO A 44 3.25 20.79 2.02
N VAL A 45 2.22 21.39 1.42
CA VAL A 45 2.32 22.30 0.26
C VAL A 45 2.02 23.75 0.62
N TYR A 46 1.61 24.02 1.86
CA TYR A 46 1.49 25.39 2.37
C TYR A 46 2.87 26.01 2.57
N GLU A 47 2.96 27.35 2.61
CA GLU A 47 4.23 28.04 2.81
C GLU A 47 4.76 27.85 4.22
N PHE A 48 6.00 27.45 4.36
CA PHE A 48 6.69 27.25 5.63
C PHE A 48 8.18 27.64 5.50
N ASP A 49 8.83 27.89 6.61
CA ASP A 49 10.26 28.20 6.64
C ASP A 49 11.10 26.91 6.47
N GLU A 50 11.89 26.87 5.43
CA GLU A 50 12.82 25.75 5.13
C GLU A 50 14.10 25.82 5.94
N THR A 51 14.53 27.04 6.31
CA THR A 51 15.78 27.27 7.05
C THR A 51 15.47 28.03 8.32
N PRO A 52 14.92 27.34 9.34
CA PRO A 52 14.65 28.00 10.61
C PRO A 52 15.93 28.60 11.19
N GLU A 53 15.84 29.85 11.62
CA GLU A 53 16.92 30.49 12.34
C GLU A 53 17.23 29.68 13.59
N GLU A 54 18.48 29.30 13.74
CA GLU A 54 19.12 28.63 14.88
C GLU A 54 18.17 27.72 15.70
N VAL A 55 18.43 26.43 15.67
CA VAL A 55 18.03 25.54 16.76
C VAL A 55 18.78 26.00 17.98
N ASN A 56 18.29 27.08 18.59
CA ASN A 56 18.82 27.61 19.83
C ASN A 56 18.61 26.56 20.91
N LYS A 57 19.67 26.13 21.50
CA LYS A 57 19.93 25.07 22.45
C LYS A 57 19.08 25.03 23.73
N LYS A 58 17.88 25.61 23.80
CA LYS A 58 17.06 25.59 25.04
C LYS A 58 15.60 25.87 24.78
N THR A 59 14.86 24.90 24.27
CA THR A 59 13.45 24.79 24.68
C THR A 59 13.03 23.32 24.63
N SER A 60 13.07 22.72 25.78
CA SER A 60 12.15 21.79 26.41
C SER A 60 11.09 21.12 25.54
N ALA A 61 11.08 19.85 25.55
CA ALA A 61 10.21 18.78 25.12
C ALA A 61 10.70 18.03 23.87
N ASP A 62 11.30 18.71 22.87
CA ASP A 62 11.99 18.03 21.75
C ASP A 62 13.52 18.03 21.92
N ALA A 63 14.02 18.55 23.02
CA ALA A 63 15.46 18.70 23.32
C ALA A 63 16.16 17.39 23.71
N ASP A 64 15.42 16.30 23.90
CA ASP A 64 16.03 14.97 24.13
C ASP A 64 16.65 14.38 22.84
N ILE A 65 16.38 14.98 21.68
CA ILE A 65 16.90 14.53 20.39
C ILE A 65 18.25 15.18 20.03
N VAL A 66 18.62 16.32 20.63
CA VAL A 66 19.81 17.11 20.21
C VAL A 66 20.97 17.10 21.20
N ALA A 67 20.86 16.53 22.36
CA ALA A 67 21.77 16.77 23.45
C ALA A 67 22.72 15.63 23.78
N THR A 68 23.58 15.15 22.86
CA THR A 68 24.86 14.51 23.23
C THR A 68 25.86 14.52 22.05
N ALA A 69 26.33 15.67 21.65
CA ALA A 69 27.56 15.75 20.87
C ALA A 69 28.64 16.42 21.73
N GLY A 70 29.56 15.60 22.26
CA GLY A 70 30.87 16.04 22.67
C GLY A 70 31.05 16.32 24.15
N GLU A 71 31.74 15.43 24.82
CA GLU A 71 32.40 15.62 26.13
C GLU A 71 33.54 16.66 26.15
N ASN A 72 33.71 17.43 25.08
CA ASN A 72 34.66 18.54 25.01
C ASN A 72 33.88 19.83 24.74
N GLY A 73 33.70 20.66 25.76
CA GLY A 73 32.91 21.87 25.80
C GLY A 73 33.28 22.98 24.84
N GLY A 74 33.33 22.70 23.53
CA GLY A 74 33.41 23.66 22.46
C GLY A 74 32.01 23.85 21.86
N GLU A 75 31.53 25.10 21.86
CA GLU A 75 30.33 25.47 21.06
C GLU A 75 30.55 25.10 19.61
N LEU A 76 29.80 24.09 19.13
CA LEU A 76 29.73 23.81 17.70
C LEU A 76 29.10 25.01 17.01
N PRO A 77 29.65 25.50 15.87
CA PRO A 77 29.03 26.54 15.08
C PRO A 77 27.61 26.12 14.71
N GLY A 78 26.63 27.03 14.84
CA GLY A 78 25.23 26.77 14.66
C GLY A 78 24.94 25.97 13.39
N TYR A 79 24.60 24.71 13.57
CA TYR A 79 24.26 23.81 12.47
C TYR A 79 22.84 24.10 12.05
N ARG A 80 22.64 24.59 10.82
CA ARG A 80 21.32 24.83 10.24
C ARG A 80 20.84 23.54 9.61
N VAL A 81 19.80 22.96 10.15
CA VAL A 81 19.15 21.78 9.57
C VAL A 81 18.02 22.24 8.65
N LEU A 82 18.03 21.78 7.41
CA LEU A 82 16.96 22.06 6.46
C LEU A 82 15.64 21.43 6.93
N ASN A 83 14.58 22.22 6.99
CA ASN A 83 13.22 21.69 7.18
C ASN A 83 12.67 21.26 5.81
N TYR A 84 13.00 20.04 5.39
CA TYR A 84 12.63 19.54 4.06
C TYR A 84 11.17 19.03 4.00
N TRP A 85 10.67 18.41 5.07
CA TRP A 85 9.31 17.86 5.07
C TRP A 85 8.20 18.90 5.32
N GLY A 86 8.49 19.98 6.05
CA GLY A 86 7.53 21.05 6.30
C GLY A 86 6.52 20.78 7.41
N TYR A 87 6.74 19.81 8.30
CA TYR A 87 5.85 19.56 9.45
C TYR A 87 6.13 20.54 10.58
N ARG A 88 5.80 21.80 10.31
CA ARG A 88 5.92 22.94 11.23
C ARG A 88 4.77 23.91 11.00
N GLU A 89 4.57 24.80 11.97
CA GLU A 89 3.73 25.96 11.78
C GLU A 89 4.21 26.76 10.57
N GLY A 90 3.27 27.24 9.75
CA GLY A 90 3.58 27.95 8.52
C GLY A 90 2.51 28.98 8.16
N PHE A 91 2.64 29.54 6.97
CA PHE A 91 1.67 30.47 6.41
C PHE A 91 0.59 29.69 5.65
N TYR A 92 -0.36 29.15 6.40
CA TYR A 92 -1.33 28.17 5.91
C TYR A 92 -2.22 28.59 4.75
N TYR A 93 -2.35 29.89 4.49
CA TYR A 93 -3.21 30.42 3.43
C TYR A 93 -2.51 30.61 2.08
N ALA A 94 -1.28 30.16 1.94
CA ALA A 94 -0.52 30.28 0.71
C ALA A 94 0.15 28.95 0.33
N PRO A 95 0.09 28.52 -0.94
CA PRO A 95 0.94 27.46 -1.44
C PRO A 95 2.40 27.89 -1.39
N LYS A 96 3.29 26.91 -1.15
CA LYS A 96 4.72 27.14 -1.00
C LYS A 96 5.33 27.71 -2.28
N ALA A 97 5.88 28.92 -2.17
CA ALA A 97 6.46 29.64 -3.29
C ALA A 97 7.64 28.89 -3.95
N ALA A 98 8.44 28.17 -3.15
CA ALA A 98 9.55 27.38 -3.64
C ALA A 98 9.13 26.17 -4.51
N TYR A 99 7.84 25.79 -4.53
CA TYR A 99 7.32 24.70 -5.35
C TYR A 99 6.70 25.18 -6.67
N ALA A 100 6.70 26.46 -6.95
CA ALA A 100 6.34 26.98 -8.26
C ALA A 100 7.51 26.87 -9.24
N ALA A 101 7.21 26.48 -10.47
CA ALA A 101 8.14 26.59 -11.59
C ALA A 101 8.19 28.04 -12.13
N GLY A 102 7.09 28.76 -12.02
CA GLY A 102 6.95 30.17 -12.38
C GLY A 102 6.95 31.10 -11.16
N GLU A 103 6.33 32.27 -11.31
CA GLU A 103 6.28 33.31 -10.27
C GLU A 103 5.03 33.20 -9.38
N ASP A 104 3.95 32.52 -9.83
CA ASP A 104 2.66 32.42 -9.15
C ASP A 104 2.37 30.98 -8.67
N ALA A 105 2.77 30.70 -7.44
CA ALA A 105 2.55 29.39 -6.82
C ALA A 105 1.06 29.06 -6.65
N ALA A 106 0.22 30.06 -6.41
CA ALA A 106 -1.21 29.87 -6.21
C ALA A 106 -1.90 29.44 -7.52
N LEU A 107 -1.53 30.08 -8.63
CA LEU A 107 -2.04 29.71 -9.94
C LEU A 107 -1.55 28.32 -10.36
N GLU A 108 -0.26 28.04 -10.15
CA GLU A 108 0.34 26.75 -10.54
C GLU A 108 -0.25 25.58 -9.73
N PHE A 109 -0.45 25.76 -8.43
CA PHE A 109 -1.11 24.75 -7.59
C PHE A 109 -2.56 24.51 -8.01
N ARG A 110 -3.32 25.59 -8.32
CA ARG A 110 -4.70 25.46 -8.84
C ARG A 110 -4.73 24.70 -10.17
N GLN A 111 -3.76 24.94 -11.04
CA GLN A 111 -3.63 24.20 -12.30
C GLN A 111 -3.31 22.72 -12.06
N LEU A 112 -2.45 22.40 -11.10
CA LEU A 112 -2.14 21.04 -10.71
C LEU A 112 -3.39 20.29 -10.25
N VAL A 113 -4.18 20.86 -9.31
CA VAL A 113 -5.44 20.22 -8.85
C VAL A 113 -6.39 19.99 -10.02
N LYS A 114 -6.53 20.97 -10.92
CA LYS A 114 -7.34 20.81 -12.13
C LYS A 114 -6.85 19.67 -13.02
N GLU A 115 -5.55 19.45 -13.15
CA GLU A 115 -4.98 18.34 -13.93
C GLU A 115 -5.23 16.98 -13.26
N PHE A 116 -5.20 16.90 -11.91
CA PHE A 116 -5.65 15.72 -11.18
C PHE A 116 -7.12 15.39 -11.51
N HIS A 117 -8.02 16.35 -11.37
CA HIS A 117 -9.46 16.16 -11.58
C HIS A 117 -9.82 15.80 -13.04
N LYS A 118 -9.12 16.35 -14.03
CA LYS A 118 -9.29 15.93 -15.43
C LYS A 118 -9.04 14.43 -15.63
N ARG A 119 -8.16 13.85 -14.84
CA ARG A 119 -7.83 12.41 -14.86
C ARG A 119 -8.68 11.59 -13.89
N ARG A 120 -9.66 12.21 -13.22
CA ARG A 120 -10.47 11.60 -12.16
C ARG A 120 -9.59 11.08 -11.01
N MET A 121 -8.53 11.80 -10.71
CA MET A 121 -7.65 11.55 -9.57
C MET A 121 -7.94 12.59 -8.50
N GLU A 122 -7.88 12.15 -7.24
CA GLU A 122 -8.07 13.00 -6.08
C GLU A 122 -6.73 13.46 -5.51
N VAL A 123 -6.73 14.60 -4.83
CA VAL A 123 -5.56 15.13 -4.13
C VAL A 123 -5.86 15.36 -2.67
N ILE A 124 -5.09 14.72 -1.81
CA ILE A 124 -5.12 14.84 -0.35
C ILE A 124 -3.87 15.59 0.08
N LEU A 125 -4.01 16.54 0.99
CA LEU A 125 -2.90 17.34 1.49
C LEU A 125 -2.59 17.02 2.95
N GLN A 126 -1.32 16.85 3.27
CA GLN A 126 -0.88 16.75 4.65
C GLN A 126 -0.78 18.14 5.27
N PHE A 127 -1.46 18.33 6.39
CA PHE A 127 -1.42 19.57 7.17
C PHE A 127 -0.99 19.29 8.60
N TYR A 128 0.09 19.91 9.02
CA TYR A 128 0.54 19.85 10.41
C TYR A 128 0.07 21.08 11.17
N PHE A 129 -0.58 20.85 12.29
CA PHE A 129 -1.02 21.90 13.19
C PHE A 129 -0.34 21.75 14.56
N PRO A 130 0.31 22.81 15.07
CA PRO A 130 0.96 22.76 16.37
C PRO A 130 -0.07 22.67 17.49
N LYS A 131 0.37 22.15 18.63
CA LYS A 131 -0.45 22.05 19.83
C LYS A 131 -0.99 23.43 20.26
N GLY A 132 -2.28 23.46 20.59
CA GLY A 132 -2.94 24.67 21.13
C GLY A 132 -3.41 25.66 20.07
N MET A 133 -3.34 25.32 18.79
CA MET A 133 -3.94 26.13 17.74
C MET A 133 -5.47 26.10 17.87
N ASP A 134 -6.11 27.25 17.63
CA ASP A 134 -7.56 27.39 17.77
C ASP A 134 -8.32 26.55 16.74
N VAL A 135 -9.37 25.86 17.18
CA VAL A 135 -10.16 24.97 16.32
C VAL A 135 -10.83 25.72 15.17
N THR A 136 -11.26 26.96 15.41
CA THR A 136 -11.90 27.79 14.38
C THR A 136 -10.90 28.17 13.30
N GLU A 137 -9.67 28.49 13.70
CA GLU A 137 -8.58 28.79 12.78
C GLU A 137 -8.23 27.56 11.91
N ILE A 138 -8.06 26.38 12.52
CA ILE A 138 -7.84 25.14 11.77
C ILE A 138 -8.97 24.91 10.77
N GLY A 139 -10.24 25.03 11.20
CA GLY A 139 -11.40 24.90 10.32
C GLY A 139 -11.40 25.89 9.17
N ASN A 140 -11.04 27.16 9.43
CA ASN A 140 -10.95 28.19 8.40
C ASN A 140 -9.85 27.90 7.37
N ILE A 141 -8.70 27.38 7.80
CA ILE A 141 -7.61 26.97 6.91
C ILE A 141 -8.09 25.84 5.97
N LEU A 142 -8.69 24.80 6.52
CA LEU A 142 -9.17 23.68 5.70
C LEU A 142 -10.25 24.12 4.70
N ARG A 143 -11.23 24.91 5.14
CA ARG A 143 -12.26 25.47 4.27
C ARG A 143 -11.66 26.35 3.16
N PHE A 144 -10.63 27.16 3.48
CA PHE A 144 -9.94 27.97 2.49
C PHE A 144 -9.37 27.10 1.35
N TRP A 145 -8.69 26.01 1.66
CA TRP A 145 -8.10 25.14 0.65
C TRP A 145 -9.17 24.39 -0.18
N VAL A 146 -10.25 23.94 0.45
CA VAL A 146 -11.39 23.35 -0.26
C VAL A 146 -12.03 24.35 -1.22
N LEU A 147 -12.36 25.55 -0.74
CA LEU A 147 -13.09 26.55 -1.54
C LEU A 147 -12.21 27.22 -2.59
N THR A 148 -10.91 27.40 -2.34
CA THR A 148 -10.00 28.13 -3.23
C THR A 148 -9.32 27.22 -4.25
N TYR A 149 -8.91 26.03 -3.82
CA TYR A 149 -8.12 25.10 -4.64
C TYR A 149 -8.87 23.83 -5.01
N HIS A 150 -10.04 23.57 -4.41
CA HIS A 150 -10.85 22.39 -4.66
C HIS A 150 -10.10 21.06 -4.37
N VAL A 151 -9.31 21.04 -3.30
CA VAL A 151 -8.67 19.81 -2.84
C VAL A 151 -9.70 18.82 -2.30
N ASP A 152 -9.45 17.52 -2.45
CA ASP A 152 -10.41 16.46 -2.13
C ASP A 152 -10.35 16.06 -0.65
N GLY A 153 -9.27 16.41 0.05
CA GLY A 153 -9.16 16.10 1.47
C GLY A 153 -7.83 16.46 2.11
N PHE A 154 -7.74 16.08 3.38
CA PHE A 154 -6.59 16.36 4.23
C PHE A 154 -6.19 15.15 5.06
N HIS A 155 -4.89 14.94 5.19
CA HIS A 155 -4.31 14.14 6.26
C HIS A 155 -3.87 15.10 7.37
N LEU A 156 -4.59 15.07 8.47
CA LEU A 156 -4.38 15.95 9.61
C LEU A 156 -3.26 15.41 10.48
N MET A 157 -2.32 16.25 10.84
CA MET A 157 -1.14 15.90 11.63
C MET A 157 -0.96 16.85 12.80
N GLY A 158 -0.33 16.37 13.86
CA GLY A 158 -0.20 17.11 15.12
C GLY A 158 -1.42 16.94 16.03
N GLU A 159 -1.60 17.83 16.99
CA GLU A 159 -2.74 17.79 17.92
C GLU A 159 -3.91 18.58 17.33
N VAL A 160 -4.81 17.87 16.66
CA VAL A 160 -5.99 18.49 16.02
C VAL A 160 -7.28 18.11 16.73
N PRO A 161 -8.28 19.01 16.79
CA PRO A 161 -9.61 18.73 17.31
C PRO A 161 -10.43 17.90 16.31
N ALA A 162 -9.99 16.67 16.01
CA ALA A 162 -10.51 15.84 14.93
C ALA A 162 -12.03 15.66 14.95
N GLN A 163 -12.64 15.57 16.16
CA GLN A 163 -14.09 15.45 16.32
C GLN A 163 -14.85 16.69 15.84
N ALA A 164 -14.33 17.88 16.16
CA ALA A 164 -14.95 19.13 15.74
C ALA A 164 -14.84 19.32 14.23
N LEU A 165 -13.69 18.98 13.64
CA LEU A 165 -13.46 19.07 12.19
C LEU A 165 -14.32 18.04 11.43
N ALA A 166 -14.46 16.82 11.94
CA ALA A 166 -15.31 15.79 11.35
C ALA A 166 -16.81 16.18 11.39
N GLY A 167 -17.23 16.96 12.39
CA GLY A 167 -18.58 17.49 12.51
C GLY A 167 -18.83 18.81 11.76
N ASP A 168 -17.85 19.33 11.03
CA ASP A 168 -17.97 20.59 10.29
C ASP A 168 -18.80 20.41 9.01
N PRO A 169 -19.97 21.09 8.89
CA PRO A 169 -20.83 20.95 7.71
C PRO A 169 -20.14 21.33 6.38
N ALA A 170 -19.15 22.21 6.42
CA ALA A 170 -18.42 22.62 5.21
C ALA A 170 -17.37 21.58 4.76
N LEU A 171 -17.07 20.59 5.59
CA LEU A 171 -16.10 19.52 5.31
C LEU A 171 -16.78 18.15 5.12
N THR A 172 -18.10 18.07 5.07
CA THR A 172 -18.85 16.80 4.97
C THR A 172 -18.45 15.97 3.74
N ASP A 173 -18.18 16.63 2.62
CA ASP A 173 -17.76 15.97 1.37
C ASP A 173 -16.23 15.96 1.20
N THR A 174 -15.48 16.39 2.22
CA THR A 174 -14.02 16.47 2.22
C THR A 174 -13.43 15.29 2.98
N LYS A 175 -12.52 14.55 2.37
CA LYS A 175 -11.84 13.44 3.04
C LYS A 175 -10.94 13.94 4.15
N LEU A 176 -11.10 13.39 5.34
CA LEU A 176 -10.25 13.68 6.50
C LEU A 176 -9.59 12.39 6.96
N TRP A 177 -8.27 12.35 6.95
CA TRP A 177 -7.46 11.26 7.47
C TRP A 177 -6.79 11.70 8.75
N TYR A 178 -6.90 10.89 9.76
CA TYR A 178 -6.28 11.14 11.06
C TYR A 178 -5.98 9.84 11.79
N TYR A 179 -5.14 9.91 12.80
CA TYR A 179 -4.73 8.77 13.60
C TYR A 179 -5.93 8.04 14.25
N ASP A 180 -6.88 8.77 14.79
CA ASP A 180 -8.03 8.23 15.50
C ASP A 180 -9.24 9.17 15.42
N PHE A 181 -10.39 8.61 15.02
CA PHE A 181 -11.68 9.27 15.13
C PHE A 181 -12.58 8.45 16.06
N ASP A 182 -13.14 9.07 17.10
CA ASP A 182 -14.15 8.43 17.93
C ASP A 182 -15.49 8.34 17.17
N ALA A 183 -15.60 7.30 16.32
CA ALA A 183 -16.76 7.10 15.45
C ALA A 183 -18.08 7.02 16.24
N ALA A 184 -18.05 6.50 17.47
CA ALA A 184 -19.25 6.38 18.32
C ALA A 184 -19.80 7.76 18.74
N LYS A 185 -18.97 8.78 18.77
CA LYS A 185 -19.40 10.16 19.05
C LYS A 185 -19.80 10.92 17.79
N LEU A 186 -19.34 10.49 16.62
CA LEU A 186 -19.55 11.21 15.35
C LEU A 186 -20.81 10.75 14.64
N TYR A 187 -21.14 9.47 14.73
CA TYR A 187 -22.22 8.87 13.98
C TYR A 187 -23.25 8.21 14.91
N ASP A 188 -24.52 8.46 14.62
CA ASP A 188 -25.60 7.65 15.20
C ASP A 188 -25.45 6.21 14.67
N PRO A 189 -25.33 5.20 15.54
CA PRO A 189 -25.24 3.80 15.12
C PRO A 189 -26.41 3.32 14.22
N ALA A 190 -27.55 4.02 14.30
CA ALA A 190 -28.73 3.73 13.49
C ALA A 190 -28.71 4.39 12.10
N GLN A 191 -27.79 5.33 11.85
CA GLN A 191 -27.71 6.08 10.61
C GLN A 191 -26.31 5.95 9.97
N LYS A 192 -26.27 5.38 8.77
CA LYS A 192 -25.03 5.40 7.98
C LYS A 192 -24.82 6.81 7.42
N PRO A 193 -23.57 7.34 7.43
CA PRO A 193 -23.28 8.59 6.74
C PRO A 193 -23.54 8.42 5.25
N GLU A 194 -24.13 9.43 4.60
CA GLU A 194 -24.34 9.45 3.14
C GLU A 194 -23.02 9.35 2.40
N TYR A 195 -22.01 10.01 2.91
CA TYR A 195 -20.64 9.98 2.39
C TYR A 195 -19.63 9.65 3.49
N ARG A 196 -18.81 8.61 3.28
CA ARG A 196 -17.76 8.20 4.22
C ARG A 196 -16.49 9.00 3.92
N ASN A 197 -16.37 10.16 4.53
CA ASN A 197 -15.25 11.06 4.34
C ASN A 197 -14.10 10.88 5.33
N LEU A 198 -14.29 10.10 6.40
CA LEU A 198 -13.28 9.90 7.43
C LEU A 198 -12.51 8.60 7.21
N ALA A 199 -11.21 8.61 7.48
CA ALA A 199 -10.39 7.41 7.50
C ALA A 199 -9.33 7.46 8.59
N GLU A 200 -9.12 6.31 9.26
CA GLU A 200 -8.00 6.11 10.18
C GLU A 200 -6.69 5.92 9.41
N TYR A 201 -5.65 6.60 9.87
CA TYR A 201 -4.30 6.48 9.34
C TYR A 201 -3.36 6.04 10.48
N ARG A 202 -3.11 4.72 10.59
CA ARG A 202 -2.42 4.11 11.73
C ARG A 202 -1.35 3.12 11.29
N ASP A 203 -0.31 2.98 12.10
CA ASP A 203 0.84 2.09 11.83
C ASP A 203 0.58 0.61 12.15
N ASP A 204 -0.55 0.24 12.74
CA ASP A 204 -0.82 -1.14 13.19
C ASP A 204 -0.65 -2.17 12.08
N TYR A 205 -1.18 -1.85 10.88
CA TYR A 205 -1.03 -2.69 9.69
C TYR A 205 0.44 -2.84 9.28
N LEU A 206 1.19 -1.73 9.24
CA LEU A 206 2.61 -1.71 8.87
C LEU A 206 3.42 -2.65 9.76
N TYR A 207 3.32 -2.49 11.08
CA TYR A 207 4.10 -3.29 12.02
C TYR A 207 3.71 -4.77 11.97
N THR A 208 2.42 -5.08 11.92
CA THR A 208 1.92 -6.45 11.88
C THR A 208 2.38 -7.16 10.61
N MET A 209 2.21 -6.53 9.44
CA MET A 209 2.54 -7.16 8.16
C MET A 209 4.05 -7.28 7.93
N ARG A 210 4.85 -6.28 8.31
CA ARG A 210 6.31 -6.35 8.21
C ARG A 210 6.87 -7.48 9.07
N ARG A 211 6.39 -7.64 10.30
CA ARG A 211 6.78 -8.74 11.20
C ARG A 211 6.38 -10.10 10.65
N PHE A 212 5.17 -10.22 10.09
CA PHE A 212 4.74 -11.46 9.44
C PHE A 212 5.57 -11.78 8.19
N LEU A 213 5.83 -10.78 7.35
CA LEU A 213 6.67 -10.90 6.15
C LEU A 213 8.10 -11.39 6.49
N LYS A 214 8.65 -10.88 7.59
CA LYS A 214 9.94 -11.32 8.12
C LYS A 214 9.89 -12.76 8.66
N GLY A 215 8.73 -13.22 9.09
CA GLY A 215 8.49 -14.54 9.67
C GLY A 215 8.62 -14.58 11.19
N ASP A 216 8.29 -13.50 11.86
CA ASP A 216 8.21 -13.45 13.33
C ASP A 216 7.12 -14.38 13.87
N ASP A 217 7.28 -14.82 15.11
CA ASP A 217 6.30 -15.62 15.83
C ASP A 217 5.07 -14.80 16.22
N ASN A 218 3.96 -15.48 16.44
CA ASN A 218 2.73 -14.94 17.01
C ASN A 218 2.11 -13.78 16.21
N MET A 219 2.25 -13.80 14.87
CA MET A 219 1.73 -12.71 14.02
C MET A 219 0.38 -13.04 13.38
N LEU A 220 0.06 -14.33 13.22
CA LEU A 220 -1.03 -14.75 12.35
C LEU A 220 -2.40 -14.19 12.74
N SER A 221 -2.74 -14.16 14.04
CA SER A 221 -4.02 -13.59 14.51
C SER A 221 -4.13 -12.10 14.17
N GLY A 222 -3.04 -11.34 14.33
CA GLY A 222 -2.97 -9.92 13.94
C GLY A 222 -3.13 -9.76 12.42
N VAL A 223 -2.47 -10.60 11.62
CA VAL A 223 -2.59 -10.58 10.16
C VAL A 223 -4.04 -10.80 9.72
N LEU A 224 -4.72 -11.81 10.27
CA LEU A 224 -6.12 -12.10 9.92
C LEU A 224 -7.06 -10.95 10.31
N TYR A 225 -6.79 -10.29 11.43
CA TYR A 225 -7.52 -9.09 11.85
C TYR A 225 -7.27 -7.94 10.88
N GLU A 226 -6.00 -7.55 10.68
CA GLU A 226 -5.63 -6.39 9.87
C GLU A 226 -6.02 -6.54 8.39
N MET A 227 -5.96 -7.74 7.83
CA MET A 227 -6.38 -7.97 6.43
C MET A 227 -7.86 -7.72 6.20
N ARG A 228 -8.69 -7.88 7.23
CA ARG A 228 -10.15 -7.83 7.15
C ARG A 228 -10.76 -6.56 7.72
N HIS A 229 -10.16 -6.03 8.80
CA HIS A 229 -10.79 -5.00 9.61
C HIS A 229 -11.03 -3.69 8.85
N ILE A 230 -12.30 -3.27 8.86
CA ILE A 230 -12.77 -1.97 8.38
C ILE A 230 -13.59 -1.34 9.52
N PRO A 231 -13.20 -0.17 10.04
CA PRO A 231 -13.99 0.51 11.07
C PRO A 231 -15.40 0.83 10.59
N ALA A 232 -16.37 0.79 11.49
CA ALA A 232 -17.74 1.14 11.15
C ALA A 232 -17.85 2.61 10.71
N ASN A 233 -18.51 2.84 9.56
CA ASN A 233 -18.76 4.16 8.99
C ASN A 233 -17.52 4.99 8.60
N MET A 234 -16.32 4.42 8.63
CA MET A 234 -15.07 5.09 8.25
C MET A 234 -14.26 4.21 7.31
N GLY A 235 -13.28 4.81 6.63
CA GLY A 235 -12.22 4.10 5.94
C GLY A 235 -11.05 3.81 6.88
N ARG A 236 -10.10 3.01 6.39
CA ARG A 236 -8.80 2.79 7.01
C ARG A 236 -7.73 2.77 5.93
N ILE A 237 -6.64 3.46 6.16
CA ILE A 237 -5.52 3.51 5.21
C ILE A 237 -4.48 2.50 5.65
N HIS A 238 -4.18 1.53 4.77
CA HIS A 238 -3.17 0.52 4.98
C HIS A 238 -1.93 0.80 4.13
N TYR A 239 -0.77 0.73 4.75
CA TYR A 239 0.52 0.91 4.10
C TYR A 239 1.58 0.02 4.75
N LEU A 240 2.63 -0.28 3.98
CA LEU A 240 3.83 -0.98 4.46
C LEU A 240 5.06 -0.07 4.51
N SER A 241 4.93 1.12 3.93
CA SER A 241 5.92 2.21 3.93
C SER A 241 5.18 3.53 3.73
N ASN A 242 5.73 4.61 4.24
CA ASN A 242 5.21 5.96 4.06
C ASN A 242 6.38 6.96 4.04
N TYR A 243 6.11 8.26 4.22
CA TYR A 243 7.13 9.31 4.17
C TYR A 243 8.19 9.20 5.27
N TYR A 244 7.91 8.55 6.41
CA TYR A 244 8.89 8.26 7.44
C TYR A 244 9.05 6.74 7.62
N GLY A 245 10.19 6.30 8.14
CA GLY A 245 10.54 4.89 8.19
C GLY A 245 11.22 4.40 6.91
N PHE A 246 11.46 3.11 6.81
CA PHE A 246 12.06 2.50 5.63
C PHE A 246 11.10 2.44 4.45
N THR A 247 11.61 2.71 3.23
CA THR A 247 10.96 2.31 1.99
C THR A 247 10.78 0.79 1.93
N LEU A 248 9.99 0.26 1.01
CA LEU A 248 9.87 -1.20 0.87
C LEU A 248 11.20 -1.86 0.48
N MET A 249 12.02 -1.19 -0.35
CA MET A 249 13.34 -1.70 -0.70
C MET A 249 14.28 -1.69 0.51
N ASP A 250 14.24 -0.64 1.33
CA ASP A 250 15.07 -0.56 2.54
C ASP A 250 14.61 -1.57 3.59
N MET A 251 13.31 -1.81 3.72
CA MET A 251 12.74 -2.83 4.59
C MET A 251 13.30 -4.24 4.33
N VAL A 252 13.60 -4.58 3.08
CA VAL A 252 14.18 -5.88 2.70
C VAL A 252 15.69 -5.84 2.53
N SER A 253 16.33 -4.70 2.81
CA SER A 253 17.77 -4.48 2.58
C SER A 253 18.55 -4.10 3.82
N TYR A 254 17.90 -3.61 4.87
CA TYR A 254 18.56 -3.09 6.06
C TYR A 254 17.90 -3.64 7.34
N ASP A 255 18.72 -4.11 8.26
CA ASP A 255 18.29 -4.45 9.63
C ASP A 255 18.40 -3.22 10.54
N HIS A 256 19.33 -2.32 10.24
CA HIS A 256 19.63 -1.13 11.03
C HIS A 256 19.39 0.15 10.20
N LYS A 257 19.02 1.24 10.89
CA LYS A 257 18.92 2.55 10.26
C LYS A 257 20.30 3.13 9.97
N HIS A 258 20.39 3.93 8.91
CA HIS A 258 21.59 4.63 8.45
C HIS A 258 21.28 6.12 8.24
N ASN A 259 21.07 6.84 9.37
CA ASN A 259 20.70 8.25 9.39
C ASN A 259 21.89 9.19 9.58
N GLU A 260 23.14 8.72 9.40
CA GLU A 260 24.36 9.50 9.64
C GLU A 260 24.39 10.81 8.83
N ALA A 261 23.78 10.79 7.62
CA ALA A 261 23.66 11.96 6.77
C ALA A 261 22.82 13.10 7.37
N ASN A 262 21.96 12.79 8.37
CA ASN A 262 21.14 13.79 9.05
C ASN A 262 21.94 14.65 10.06
N GLY A 263 23.19 14.23 10.37
CA GLY A 263 24.08 14.97 11.28
C GLY A 263 23.80 14.76 12.76
N GLU A 264 22.89 13.85 13.12
CA GLU A 264 22.48 13.57 14.50
C GLU A 264 23.17 12.33 15.09
N GLY A 265 24.23 11.83 14.44
CA GLY A 265 24.97 10.65 14.89
C GLY A 265 24.14 9.37 14.88
N ASN A 266 23.20 9.25 13.93
CA ASN A 266 22.29 8.10 13.78
C ASN A 266 21.36 7.83 15.00
N ARG A 267 21.05 8.88 15.78
CA ARG A 267 20.17 8.76 16.97
C ARG A 267 18.70 9.04 16.66
N ASP A 268 18.44 9.77 15.59
CA ASP A 268 17.12 10.13 15.10
C ASP A 268 16.43 8.96 14.39
N GLY A 269 15.11 9.04 14.24
CA GLY A 269 14.31 8.00 13.63
C GLY A 269 14.11 6.75 14.50
N ASN A 270 13.31 5.80 14.04
CA ASN A 270 12.97 4.60 14.77
C ASN A 270 14.10 3.56 14.70
N ASP A 271 14.49 2.99 15.85
CA ASP A 271 15.49 1.91 15.92
C ASP A 271 14.93 0.56 15.44
N TYR A 272 13.64 0.33 15.62
CA TYR A 272 13.00 -0.94 15.25
C TYR A 272 12.06 -0.76 14.06
N ASN A 273 12.56 -1.06 12.86
CA ASN A 273 11.83 -0.89 11.61
C ASN A 273 11.01 -2.12 11.17
N CYS A 274 11.01 -3.19 11.95
CA CYS A 274 10.41 -4.47 11.56
C CYS A 274 10.94 -4.99 10.22
N SER A 275 12.17 -4.67 9.89
CA SER A 275 12.84 -4.97 8.63
C SER A 275 13.67 -6.27 8.70
N TRP A 276 14.11 -6.71 7.55
CA TRP A 276 15.02 -7.83 7.41
C TRP A 276 15.89 -7.67 6.16
N ASN A 277 17.21 -7.64 6.32
CA ASN A 277 18.16 -7.42 5.22
C ASN A 277 18.26 -8.58 4.22
N CYS A 278 17.50 -9.66 4.42
CA CYS A 278 17.52 -10.88 3.59
C CYS A 278 18.90 -11.56 3.51
N GLY A 279 19.76 -11.34 4.52
CA GLY A 279 21.06 -11.99 4.67
C GLY A 279 22.26 -11.15 4.23
N GLU A 280 22.08 -9.88 3.90
CA GLU A 280 23.18 -8.93 3.63
C GLU A 280 22.70 -7.49 3.86
N GLU A 281 23.42 -6.75 4.69
CA GLU A 281 23.07 -5.36 5.00
C GLU A 281 23.37 -4.43 3.82
N GLY A 282 22.40 -3.60 3.45
CA GLY A 282 22.53 -2.63 2.37
C GLY A 282 22.53 -3.25 0.98
N THR A 283 23.35 -2.69 0.07
CA THR A 283 23.43 -3.15 -1.31
C THR A 283 24.05 -4.54 -1.41
N SER A 284 23.54 -5.40 -2.30
CA SER A 284 24.03 -6.75 -2.51
C SER A 284 24.34 -7.02 -3.99
N ARG A 285 25.30 -7.93 -4.24
CA ARG A 285 25.57 -8.53 -5.56
C ARG A 285 25.26 -10.01 -5.58
N ARG A 286 24.87 -10.58 -4.46
CA ARG A 286 24.55 -12.03 -4.34
C ARG A 286 23.19 -12.31 -4.96
N LYS A 287 23.17 -13.11 -6.01
CA LYS A 287 21.93 -13.47 -6.74
C LYS A 287 20.83 -14.00 -5.81
N LYS A 288 21.19 -14.84 -4.82
CA LYS A 288 20.22 -15.41 -3.86
C LYS A 288 19.58 -14.34 -2.98
N VAL A 289 20.36 -13.36 -2.51
CA VAL A 289 19.86 -12.24 -1.71
C VAL A 289 18.92 -11.36 -2.53
N LEU A 290 19.36 -10.99 -3.75
CA LEU A 290 18.55 -10.17 -4.66
C LEU A 290 17.23 -10.88 -5.03
N ALA A 291 17.27 -12.17 -5.33
CA ALA A 291 16.07 -12.95 -5.61
C ALA A 291 15.11 -13.00 -4.41
N LEU A 292 15.65 -13.16 -3.20
CA LEU A 292 14.83 -13.17 -1.98
C LEU A 292 14.22 -11.79 -1.71
N ARG A 293 14.98 -10.69 -1.87
CA ARG A 293 14.46 -9.32 -1.75
C ARG A 293 13.33 -9.07 -2.74
N GLN A 294 13.53 -9.45 -4.01
CA GLN A 294 12.51 -9.33 -5.04
C GLN A 294 11.23 -10.08 -4.66
N LYS A 295 11.35 -11.31 -4.17
CA LYS A 295 10.20 -12.10 -3.69
C LYS A 295 9.49 -11.42 -2.52
N GLN A 296 10.23 -10.90 -1.54
CA GLN A 296 9.66 -10.22 -0.39
C GLN A 296 8.95 -8.91 -0.77
N LEU A 297 9.44 -8.16 -1.75
CA LEU A 297 8.74 -7.00 -2.31
C LEU A 297 7.42 -7.42 -2.99
N GLN A 298 7.43 -8.50 -3.76
CA GLN A 298 6.19 -9.02 -4.37
C GLN A 298 5.20 -9.51 -3.31
N ASN A 299 5.68 -10.18 -2.25
CA ASN A 299 4.84 -10.56 -1.10
C ASN A 299 4.24 -9.32 -0.41
N ALA A 300 5.03 -8.26 -0.21
CA ALA A 300 4.57 -7.00 0.37
C ALA A 300 3.45 -6.38 -0.49
N PHE A 301 3.61 -6.35 -1.82
CA PHE A 301 2.56 -5.87 -2.73
C PHE A 301 1.30 -6.74 -2.67
N CYS A 302 1.44 -8.06 -2.60
CA CYS A 302 0.28 -8.93 -2.42
C CYS A 302 -0.44 -8.63 -1.10
N MET A 303 0.28 -8.55 0.02
CA MET A 303 -0.34 -8.21 1.31
C MET A 303 -1.07 -6.88 1.22
N LEU A 304 -0.43 -5.83 0.70
CA LEU A 304 -1.01 -4.50 0.62
C LEU A 304 -2.24 -4.44 -0.29
N LEU A 305 -2.22 -5.10 -1.45
CA LEU A 305 -3.30 -5.00 -2.44
C LEU A 305 -4.42 -6.04 -2.27
N LEU A 306 -4.22 -7.06 -1.43
CA LEU A 306 -5.25 -8.03 -1.05
C LEU A 306 -5.95 -7.68 0.28
N THR A 307 -5.55 -6.60 0.96
CA THR A 307 -6.27 -6.08 2.12
C THR A 307 -7.65 -5.56 1.75
N GLN A 308 -8.59 -5.56 2.69
CA GLN A 308 -9.94 -5.04 2.47
C GLN A 308 -10.02 -3.52 2.60
N SER A 309 -9.09 -2.90 3.31
CA SER A 309 -8.98 -1.46 3.50
C SER A 309 -8.32 -0.76 2.29
N THR A 310 -8.21 0.56 2.34
CA THR A 310 -7.61 1.37 1.26
C THR A 310 -6.09 1.25 1.28
N PRO A 311 -5.45 0.69 0.24
CA PRO A 311 -4.00 0.58 0.18
C PRO A 311 -3.37 1.92 -0.19
N LEU A 312 -2.28 2.27 0.52
CA LEU A 312 -1.41 3.40 0.21
C LEU A 312 0.00 2.88 -0.07
N ILE A 313 0.60 3.35 -1.15
CA ILE A 313 2.01 3.08 -1.49
C ILE A 313 2.83 4.36 -1.36
N PHE A 314 4.02 4.25 -0.80
CA PHE A 314 4.99 5.34 -0.83
C PHE A 314 5.63 5.41 -2.22
N MET A 315 5.71 6.62 -2.77
CA MET A 315 6.19 6.83 -4.13
C MET A 315 7.57 6.22 -4.37
N GLY A 316 7.70 5.56 -5.51
CA GLY A 316 8.93 4.88 -5.92
C GLY A 316 9.05 3.44 -5.41
N ASP A 317 8.26 3.01 -4.43
CA ASP A 317 8.27 1.62 -3.97
C ASP A 317 7.86 0.65 -5.08
N GLU A 318 7.00 1.08 -5.99
CA GLU A 318 6.53 0.30 -7.14
C GLU A 318 7.66 -0.06 -8.13
N PHE A 319 8.79 0.64 -8.07
CA PHE A 319 10.00 0.31 -8.82
C PHE A 319 11.26 0.20 -7.94
N GLY A 320 11.08 0.02 -6.61
CA GLY A 320 12.17 -0.32 -5.69
C GLY A 320 13.06 0.85 -5.30
N ASN A 321 12.48 2.01 -5.05
CA ASN A 321 13.17 3.17 -4.49
C ASN A 321 13.80 2.85 -3.13
N SER A 322 15.02 3.32 -2.89
CA SER A 322 15.77 3.17 -1.65
C SER A 322 16.26 4.52 -1.15
N GLN A 323 16.07 4.78 0.13
CA GLN A 323 16.66 5.93 0.85
C GLN A 323 17.98 5.55 1.53
N GLN A 324 18.61 4.45 1.04
CA GLN A 324 19.91 3.97 1.51
C GLN A 324 19.95 3.64 3.01
N GLY A 325 18.82 3.18 3.56
CA GLY A 325 18.68 2.87 4.97
C GLY A 325 18.44 4.08 5.87
N ASN A 326 18.29 5.28 5.31
CA ASN A 326 17.83 6.44 6.07
C ASN A 326 16.32 6.35 6.27
N ASN A 327 15.88 6.14 7.51
CA ASN A 327 14.47 6.01 7.86
C ASN A 327 13.83 7.30 8.39
N ASN A 328 14.57 8.42 8.37
CA ASN A 328 14.10 9.72 8.84
C ASN A 328 14.69 10.88 8.03
N PRO A 329 14.55 10.90 6.69
CA PRO A 329 15.25 11.87 5.85
C PRO A 329 14.59 13.26 5.85
N TYR A 330 14.14 13.76 6.99
CA TYR A 330 13.39 15.00 7.17
C TYR A 330 14.14 16.26 6.75
N CYS A 331 15.45 16.18 6.70
CA CYS A 331 16.35 17.28 6.36
C CYS A 331 17.18 17.04 5.07
N GLN A 332 16.83 16.02 4.29
CA GLN A 332 17.60 15.60 3.12
C GLN A 332 16.92 16.08 1.83
N ASP A 333 17.46 17.12 1.19
CA ASP A 333 17.11 17.51 -0.19
C ASP A 333 18.22 17.09 -1.14
N ASN A 334 18.39 15.78 -1.31
CA ASN A 334 19.46 15.20 -2.12
C ASN A 334 19.10 13.79 -2.62
N LYS A 335 20.11 13.03 -3.08
CA LYS A 335 19.96 11.68 -3.64
C LYS A 335 19.32 10.64 -2.68
N ILE A 336 19.26 10.92 -1.38
CA ILE A 336 18.62 10.02 -0.41
C ILE A 336 17.10 10.05 -0.62
N THR A 337 16.53 11.22 -0.88
CA THR A 337 15.08 11.40 -1.03
C THR A 337 14.61 11.55 -2.47
N TRP A 338 15.50 11.94 -3.38
CA TRP A 338 15.13 12.13 -4.78
C TRP A 338 14.89 10.80 -5.47
N LEU A 339 13.74 10.67 -6.18
CA LEU A 339 13.48 9.50 -6.99
C LEU A 339 14.41 9.39 -8.19
N ASN A 340 15.04 8.24 -8.33
CA ASN A 340 15.77 7.90 -9.54
C ASN A 340 14.84 7.22 -10.55
N TRP A 341 14.31 7.97 -11.49
CA TRP A 341 13.39 7.45 -12.51
C TRP A 341 13.98 6.39 -13.44
N GLN A 342 15.31 6.25 -13.50
CA GLN A 342 15.97 5.18 -14.27
C GLN A 342 15.76 3.81 -13.60
N ASP A 343 15.51 3.76 -12.30
CA ASP A 343 15.23 2.51 -11.61
C ASP A 343 13.90 1.88 -12.07
N LYS A 344 13.00 2.66 -12.66
CA LYS A 344 11.78 2.16 -13.31
C LYS A 344 12.10 1.18 -14.46
N GLU A 345 13.11 1.49 -15.28
CA GLU A 345 13.53 0.62 -16.38
C GLU A 345 14.32 -0.59 -15.85
N LYS A 346 15.20 -0.35 -14.89
CA LYS A 346 16.01 -1.40 -14.24
C LYS A 346 15.14 -2.44 -13.51
N ASN A 347 14.07 -1.99 -12.86
CA ASN A 347 13.16 -2.82 -12.08
C ASN A 347 11.78 -2.98 -12.77
N ALA A 348 11.76 -2.97 -14.10
CA ALA A 348 10.52 -3.05 -14.89
C ALA A 348 9.63 -4.25 -14.51
N GLY A 349 10.24 -5.38 -14.11
CA GLY A 349 9.51 -6.57 -13.63
C GLY A 349 8.74 -6.31 -12.34
N LEU A 350 9.29 -5.55 -11.39
CA LEU A 350 8.62 -5.19 -10.15
C LEU A 350 7.43 -4.25 -10.44
N LEU A 351 7.65 -3.24 -11.28
CA LEU A 351 6.61 -2.32 -11.71
C LEU A 351 5.46 -3.03 -12.46
N ALA A 352 5.80 -3.99 -13.33
CA ALA A 352 4.80 -4.79 -14.03
C ALA A 352 3.97 -5.63 -13.05
N PHE A 353 4.60 -6.24 -12.04
CA PHE A 353 3.92 -6.98 -10.98
C PHE A 353 2.97 -6.08 -10.18
N TRP A 354 3.41 -4.86 -9.83
CA TRP A 354 2.56 -3.86 -9.17
C TRP A 354 1.31 -3.54 -10.00
N LYS A 355 1.47 -3.23 -11.29
CA LYS A 355 0.35 -2.95 -12.19
C LYS A 355 -0.63 -4.13 -12.28
N GLN A 356 -0.11 -5.35 -12.36
CA GLN A 356 -0.93 -6.56 -12.37
C GLN A 356 -1.75 -6.70 -11.09
N MET A 357 -1.15 -6.47 -9.94
CA MET A 357 -1.85 -6.55 -8.64
C MET A 357 -2.94 -5.49 -8.49
N ILE A 358 -2.71 -4.25 -8.93
CA ILE A 358 -3.75 -3.22 -8.93
C ILE A 358 -4.90 -3.61 -9.88
N ALA A 359 -4.59 -4.10 -11.08
CA ALA A 359 -5.59 -4.55 -12.03
C ALA A 359 -6.43 -5.71 -11.46
N PHE A 360 -5.77 -6.67 -10.80
CA PHE A 360 -6.43 -7.78 -10.12
C PHE A 360 -7.38 -7.27 -9.02
N ARG A 361 -6.91 -6.40 -8.12
CA ARG A 361 -7.77 -5.80 -7.08
C ARG A 361 -8.99 -5.08 -7.68
N LYS A 362 -8.79 -4.30 -8.74
CA LYS A 362 -9.89 -3.58 -9.42
C LYS A 362 -10.90 -4.50 -10.09
N ALA A 363 -10.46 -5.68 -10.54
CA ALA A 363 -11.32 -6.69 -11.17
C ALA A 363 -12.18 -7.43 -10.14
N HIS A 364 -11.73 -7.53 -8.88
CA HIS A 364 -12.38 -8.31 -7.83
C HIS A 364 -12.93 -7.43 -6.70
N PRO A 365 -14.20 -6.98 -6.78
CA PRO A 365 -14.84 -6.16 -5.76
C PRO A 365 -14.89 -6.79 -4.38
N ILE A 366 -14.87 -8.11 -4.27
CA ILE A 366 -14.82 -8.80 -2.96
C ILE A 366 -13.56 -8.46 -2.15
N LEU A 367 -12.48 -7.97 -2.78
CA LEU A 367 -11.26 -7.53 -2.11
C LEU A 367 -11.34 -6.10 -1.55
N HIS A 368 -12.38 -5.32 -1.90
CA HIS A 368 -12.55 -3.94 -1.44
C HIS A 368 -14.01 -3.62 -1.11
N PRO A 369 -14.64 -4.40 -0.21
CA PRO A 369 -16.03 -4.18 0.20
C PRO A 369 -16.16 -2.87 0.97
N GLU A 370 -17.38 -2.33 1.00
CA GLU A 370 -17.69 -1.14 1.79
C GLU A 370 -17.74 -1.42 3.29
N GLU A 371 -18.07 -2.64 3.68
CA GLU A 371 -18.19 -3.07 5.06
C GLU A 371 -17.28 -4.26 5.34
N GLU A 372 -16.86 -4.40 6.59
CA GLU A 372 -16.09 -5.54 7.05
C GLU A 372 -16.80 -6.86 6.78
N LEU A 373 -16.10 -7.84 6.20
CA LEU A 373 -16.61 -9.20 6.02
C LEU A 373 -16.82 -9.89 7.37
N ARG A 374 -17.93 -10.61 7.50
CA ARG A 374 -18.44 -11.10 8.80
C ARG A 374 -17.98 -12.51 9.17
N ILE A 375 -17.33 -13.21 8.26
CA ILE A 375 -16.96 -14.63 8.39
C ILE A 375 -18.23 -15.50 8.60
N LEU A 376 -19.31 -15.12 7.95
CA LEU A 376 -20.63 -15.76 8.08
C LEU A 376 -21.28 -15.97 6.71
N ASP A 377 -22.05 -17.06 6.56
CA ASP A 377 -22.91 -17.27 5.39
C ASP A 377 -24.25 -16.54 5.57
N THR A 378 -24.23 -15.21 5.36
CA THR A 378 -25.43 -14.37 5.48
C THR A 378 -26.38 -14.48 4.27
N LEU A 379 -25.90 -15.02 3.14
CA LEU A 379 -26.71 -15.24 1.93
C LEU A 379 -27.30 -16.64 1.85
N SER A 380 -27.01 -17.52 2.81
CA SER A 380 -27.40 -18.95 2.79
C SER A 380 -26.96 -19.64 1.47
N CYS A 381 -25.79 -19.28 0.97
CA CYS A 381 -25.27 -19.78 -0.29
C CYS A 381 -24.35 -21.01 -0.14
N GLY A 382 -24.15 -21.47 1.09
CA GLY A 382 -23.27 -22.60 1.47
C GLY A 382 -21.82 -22.21 1.75
N TYR A 383 -21.48 -20.90 1.66
CA TYR A 383 -20.14 -20.37 1.89
C TYR A 383 -20.22 -19.06 2.67
N PRO A 384 -19.39 -18.88 3.72
CA PRO A 384 -19.24 -17.56 4.34
C PRO A 384 -18.56 -16.59 3.35
N ASP A 385 -18.78 -15.30 3.56
CA ASP A 385 -18.14 -14.22 2.77
C ASP A 385 -16.62 -14.31 2.78
N LEU A 386 -16.04 -14.64 3.94
CA LEU A 386 -14.61 -14.92 4.15
C LEU A 386 -14.46 -16.16 5.04
N SER A 387 -13.46 -16.99 4.76
CA SER A 387 -13.10 -18.11 5.63
C SER A 387 -11.60 -18.34 5.65
N TYR A 388 -11.13 -18.98 6.74
CA TYR A 388 -9.72 -19.27 6.96
C TYR A 388 -9.47 -20.77 6.99
N HIS A 389 -8.30 -21.18 6.47
CA HIS A 389 -7.93 -22.56 6.27
C HIS A 389 -6.48 -22.79 6.66
N GLY A 390 -6.19 -23.98 7.20
CA GLY A 390 -4.85 -24.44 7.50
C GLY A 390 -4.51 -25.70 6.67
N GLN A 391 -3.85 -26.67 7.30
CA GLN A 391 -3.60 -28.00 6.68
C GLN A 391 -4.91 -28.76 6.42
N ASN A 392 -5.97 -28.40 7.14
CA ASN A 392 -7.33 -28.88 6.90
C ASN A 392 -8.22 -27.70 6.52
N ALA A 393 -9.10 -27.91 5.53
CA ALA A 393 -10.09 -26.90 5.16
C ALA A 393 -10.98 -26.53 6.34
N TRP A 394 -11.34 -25.24 6.47
CA TRP A 394 -12.20 -24.68 7.53
C TRP A 394 -11.59 -24.74 8.95
N ARG A 395 -10.29 -25.07 9.07
CA ARG A 395 -9.58 -25.16 10.35
C ARG A 395 -8.25 -24.40 10.25
N PRO A 396 -8.28 -23.08 10.45
CA PRO A 396 -7.04 -22.30 10.54
C PRO A 396 -6.27 -22.72 11.79
N GLN A 397 -4.97 -22.66 11.68
CA GLN A 397 -4.04 -22.93 12.78
C GLN A 397 -3.39 -21.59 13.14
N THR A 398 -3.71 -21.07 14.31
CA THR A 398 -3.27 -19.73 14.75
C THR A 398 -2.29 -19.80 15.93
N GLU A 399 -1.71 -20.96 16.19
CA GLU A 399 -0.68 -21.11 17.21
C GLU A 399 0.53 -20.23 16.89
N SER A 400 1.25 -19.80 17.91
CA SER A 400 2.30 -18.77 17.84
C SER A 400 3.38 -19.08 16.80
N TYR A 401 3.71 -20.36 16.60
CA TYR A 401 4.72 -20.80 15.63
C TYR A 401 4.23 -20.87 14.18
N ASN A 402 2.92 -20.74 13.93
CA ASN A 402 2.39 -20.81 12.58
C ASN A 402 2.59 -19.51 11.81
N ARG A 403 3.01 -19.64 10.55
CA ARG A 403 3.31 -18.55 9.62
C ARG A 403 2.66 -18.77 8.25
N HIS A 404 1.60 -19.59 8.20
CA HIS A 404 0.91 -19.91 6.96
C HIS A 404 -0.60 -19.96 7.17
N VAL A 405 -1.35 -19.53 6.18
CA VAL A 405 -2.82 -19.53 6.19
C VAL A 405 -3.36 -19.49 4.77
N GLY A 406 -4.50 -20.15 4.57
CA GLY A 406 -5.36 -19.96 3.41
C GLY A 406 -6.56 -19.07 3.77
N MET A 407 -6.87 -18.11 2.91
CA MET A 407 -8.02 -17.22 3.03
C MET A 407 -8.90 -17.41 1.80
N MET A 408 -10.15 -17.83 1.97
CA MET A 408 -11.10 -17.94 0.87
C MET A 408 -12.14 -16.82 0.95
N TYR A 409 -12.29 -16.08 -0.13
CA TYR A 409 -13.31 -15.08 -0.34
C TYR A 409 -14.40 -15.64 -1.24
N CYS A 410 -15.66 -15.53 -0.83
CA CYS A 410 -16.80 -15.96 -1.63
C CYS A 410 -17.30 -14.81 -2.50
N GLY A 411 -17.07 -14.85 -3.80
CA GLY A 411 -17.44 -13.78 -4.72
C GLY A 411 -18.93 -13.46 -4.81
N LYS A 412 -19.80 -14.35 -4.33
CA LYS A 412 -21.26 -14.10 -4.29
C LYS A 412 -21.64 -12.89 -3.43
N TYR A 413 -20.75 -12.45 -2.53
CA TYR A 413 -20.95 -11.29 -1.67
C TYR A 413 -20.55 -9.97 -2.31
N ALA A 414 -20.05 -9.98 -3.54
CA ALA A 414 -19.69 -8.79 -4.28
C ALA A 414 -20.18 -8.87 -5.73
N LYS A 415 -20.47 -7.72 -6.33
CA LYS A 415 -20.89 -7.64 -7.72
C LYS A 415 -19.83 -6.92 -8.56
N THR A 416 -19.48 -7.50 -9.68
CA THR A 416 -18.64 -6.85 -10.68
C THR A 416 -19.37 -5.67 -11.32
N LYS A 417 -18.64 -4.81 -12.03
CA LYS A 417 -19.24 -3.69 -12.76
C LYS A 417 -20.29 -4.11 -13.77
N ALA A 418 -20.24 -5.35 -14.26
CA ALA A 418 -21.22 -5.93 -15.17
C ALA A 418 -22.47 -6.48 -14.45
N GLY A 419 -22.52 -6.41 -13.10
CA GLY A 419 -23.64 -6.90 -12.29
C GLY A 419 -23.62 -8.40 -11.99
N ALA A 420 -22.61 -9.14 -12.49
CA ALA A 420 -22.42 -10.54 -12.16
C ALA A 420 -21.79 -10.71 -10.77
N ASP A 421 -21.93 -11.90 -10.18
CA ASP A 421 -21.17 -12.25 -8.99
C ASP A 421 -19.67 -12.20 -9.28
N ASP A 422 -18.88 -11.80 -8.30
CA ASP A 422 -17.42 -11.90 -8.37
C ASP A 422 -17.00 -13.38 -8.28
N SER A 423 -15.74 -13.66 -8.56
CA SER A 423 -15.15 -15.00 -8.46
C SER A 423 -14.90 -15.39 -7.00
N PHE A 424 -14.89 -16.70 -6.74
CA PHE A 424 -14.26 -17.21 -5.53
C PHE A 424 -12.76 -16.98 -5.63
N LEU A 425 -12.15 -16.44 -4.59
CA LEU A 425 -10.71 -16.26 -4.51
C LEU A 425 -10.14 -17.04 -3.33
N TYR A 426 -8.97 -17.64 -3.51
CA TYR A 426 -8.23 -18.26 -2.44
C TYR A 426 -6.81 -17.72 -2.39
N VAL A 427 -6.45 -17.08 -1.28
CA VAL A 427 -5.12 -16.52 -1.03
C VAL A 427 -4.37 -17.46 -0.08
N ALA A 428 -3.33 -18.10 -0.57
CA ALA A 428 -2.45 -18.97 0.19
C ALA A 428 -1.18 -18.22 0.56
N MET A 429 -0.97 -17.96 1.84
CA MET A 429 0.21 -17.26 2.37
C MET A 429 1.10 -18.25 3.15
N ASN A 430 2.38 -18.25 2.86
CA ASN A 430 3.39 -18.98 3.63
C ASN A 430 4.62 -18.11 3.86
N MET A 431 4.78 -17.56 5.08
CA MET A 431 5.97 -16.80 5.48
C MET A 431 6.99 -17.65 6.24
N HIS A 432 6.74 -18.96 6.37
CA HIS A 432 7.71 -19.90 6.90
C HIS A 432 8.87 -20.13 5.90
N TRP A 433 10.04 -20.49 6.37
CA TRP A 433 11.23 -20.81 5.55
C TRP A 433 11.21 -22.22 4.94
N GLU A 434 10.20 -23.02 5.25
CA GLU A 434 9.93 -24.33 4.69
C GLU A 434 8.61 -24.38 3.93
N PRO A 435 8.45 -25.28 2.95
CA PRO A 435 7.17 -25.48 2.28
C PRO A 435 6.08 -25.89 3.28
N GLN A 436 4.88 -25.36 3.13
CA GLN A 436 3.73 -25.67 3.97
C GLN A 436 2.55 -26.16 3.14
N LYS A 437 1.80 -27.14 3.67
CA LYS A 437 0.58 -27.65 3.03
C LYS A 437 -0.63 -26.84 3.48
N LEU A 438 -1.42 -26.37 2.52
CA LEU A 438 -2.72 -25.73 2.77
C LEU A 438 -3.83 -26.50 2.05
N ALA A 439 -4.95 -26.69 2.74
CA ALA A 439 -6.13 -27.33 2.19
C ALA A 439 -7.04 -26.33 1.50
N PHE A 440 -7.58 -26.73 0.35
CA PHE A 440 -8.50 -25.93 -0.45
C PHE A 440 -9.94 -26.40 -0.19
N PRO A 441 -10.87 -25.48 0.12
CA PRO A 441 -12.29 -25.79 0.20
C PRO A 441 -12.83 -26.26 -1.15
N LYS A 442 -13.81 -27.16 -1.10
CA LYS A 442 -14.54 -27.55 -2.32
C LYS A 442 -15.32 -26.34 -2.84
N LEU A 443 -15.19 -26.08 -4.13
CA LEU A 443 -16.00 -25.12 -4.85
C LEU A 443 -17.39 -25.67 -5.19
N PRO A 444 -18.33 -24.82 -5.60
CA PRO A 444 -19.59 -25.27 -6.20
C PRO A 444 -19.39 -26.24 -7.34
N LYS A 445 -20.38 -27.13 -7.57
CA LYS A 445 -20.29 -28.17 -8.60
C LYS A 445 -19.96 -27.58 -9.97
N GLY A 446 -18.94 -28.12 -10.63
CA GLY A 446 -18.50 -27.69 -11.95
C GLY A 446 -17.44 -26.59 -11.94
N MET A 447 -17.02 -26.13 -10.77
CA MET A 447 -15.92 -25.18 -10.63
C MET A 447 -14.64 -25.86 -10.14
N GLU A 448 -13.51 -25.28 -10.48
CA GLU A 448 -12.17 -25.71 -10.07
C GLU A 448 -11.30 -24.51 -9.70
N TRP A 449 -10.29 -24.73 -8.87
CA TRP A 449 -9.31 -23.71 -8.51
C TRP A 449 -8.23 -23.57 -9.59
N LYS A 450 -8.07 -22.37 -10.13
CA LYS A 450 -7.02 -22.03 -11.07
C LYS A 450 -6.04 -21.04 -10.43
N LEU A 451 -4.73 -21.34 -10.52
CA LEU A 451 -3.68 -20.42 -10.08
C LEU A 451 -3.67 -19.18 -11.00
N VAL A 452 -3.78 -18.00 -10.41
CA VAL A 452 -3.76 -16.73 -11.15
C VAL A 452 -2.54 -15.87 -10.83
N LEU A 453 -1.91 -16.10 -9.67
CA LEU A 453 -0.72 -15.36 -9.26
C LEU A 453 0.09 -16.19 -8.26
N ALA A 454 1.43 -16.12 -8.36
CA ALA A 454 2.33 -16.67 -7.35
C ALA A 454 3.63 -15.87 -7.27
N THR A 455 4.18 -15.73 -6.06
CA THR A 455 5.47 -15.09 -5.79
C THR A 455 6.60 -16.10 -5.60
N GLU A 456 6.38 -17.37 -5.99
CA GLU A 456 7.33 -18.48 -5.76
C GLU A 456 8.65 -18.30 -6.51
N GLU A 457 8.59 -17.74 -7.72
CA GLU A 457 9.75 -17.50 -8.56
C GLU A 457 10.05 -15.99 -8.62
N ALA A 458 11.18 -15.61 -8.05
CA ALA A 458 11.61 -14.22 -8.11
C ALA A 458 11.89 -13.80 -9.57
N GLY A 459 11.17 -12.82 -10.06
CA GLY A 459 11.38 -12.20 -11.38
C GLY A 459 10.59 -12.80 -12.53
N ASN A 460 9.93 -13.94 -12.37
CA ASN A 460 9.00 -14.44 -13.38
C ASN A 460 7.57 -14.06 -12.97
N ILE A 461 7.00 -13.12 -13.70
CA ILE A 461 5.54 -13.00 -13.76
C ILE A 461 5.09 -14.27 -14.48
N LEU A 462 4.60 -15.24 -13.73
CA LEU A 462 3.98 -16.41 -14.33
C LEU A 462 2.80 -15.88 -15.15
N THR A 463 2.99 -15.86 -16.45
CA THR A 463 1.86 -15.76 -17.37
C THR A 463 0.97 -16.96 -17.08
N VAL A 464 -0.25 -16.68 -16.70
CA VAL A 464 -1.29 -17.58 -16.19
C VAL A 464 -1.54 -18.82 -17.06
N GLN A 465 -0.91 -18.95 -18.24
CA GLN A 465 -1.27 -19.90 -19.27
C GLN A 465 -0.57 -21.26 -19.21
N GLU A 466 0.41 -21.51 -18.32
CA GLU A 466 1.26 -22.69 -18.50
C GLU A 466 1.31 -23.72 -17.36
N ARG A 467 0.58 -23.56 -16.25
CA ARG A 467 0.53 -24.63 -15.23
C ARG A 467 -0.90 -25.04 -14.88
N GLU A 468 -1.47 -25.91 -15.71
CA GLU A 468 -2.56 -26.80 -15.31
C GLU A 468 -2.01 -27.85 -14.32
N GLU A 469 -1.81 -27.47 -13.06
CA GLU A 469 -1.64 -28.47 -12.02
C GLU A 469 -3.01 -29.06 -11.70
N GLN A 470 -3.27 -30.28 -12.17
CA GLN A 470 -4.38 -31.09 -11.69
C GLN A 470 -4.20 -31.26 -10.18
N MET A 471 -5.09 -30.66 -9.40
CA MET A 471 -5.14 -30.85 -7.95
C MET A 471 -5.70 -32.25 -7.66
N ALA A 472 -4.80 -33.22 -7.55
CA ALA A 472 -5.16 -34.62 -7.26
C ALA A 472 -5.75 -34.79 -5.86
N ASP A 473 -5.32 -33.94 -4.89
CA ASP A 473 -5.85 -33.84 -3.54
C ASP A 473 -6.20 -32.37 -3.26
N GLN A 474 -7.25 -32.10 -2.47
CA GLN A 474 -7.70 -30.75 -2.07
C GLN A 474 -6.66 -30.00 -1.21
N THR A 475 -5.38 -30.26 -1.44
CA THR A 475 -4.26 -29.64 -0.74
C THR A 475 -3.18 -29.23 -1.73
N ARG A 476 -2.53 -28.11 -1.47
CA ARG A 476 -1.34 -27.68 -2.20
C ARG A 476 -0.20 -27.38 -1.24
N THR A 477 1.01 -27.69 -1.68
CA THR A 477 2.23 -27.23 -1.03
C THR A 477 2.55 -25.81 -1.52
N VAL A 478 2.56 -24.84 -0.60
CA VAL A 478 2.95 -23.46 -0.86
C VAL A 478 4.43 -23.31 -0.55
N ALA A 479 5.18 -22.77 -1.50
CA ALA A 479 6.63 -22.62 -1.37
C ALA A 479 7.03 -21.72 -0.18
N PRO A 480 8.27 -21.83 0.32
CA PRO A 480 8.77 -20.99 1.39
C PRO A 480 8.69 -19.51 1.04
N ARG A 481 8.23 -18.68 2.00
CA ARG A 481 8.18 -17.24 1.87
C ARG A 481 7.50 -16.80 0.58
N SER A 482 6.30 -17.33 0.32
CA SER A 482 5.54 -17.04 -0.89
C SER A 482 4.05 -16.87 -0.64
N ILE A 483 3.40 -16.17 -1.56
CA ILE A 483 1.96 -16.01 -1.65
C ILE A 483 1.51 -16.55 -3.00
N ALA A 484 0.41 -17.30 -3.01
CA ALA A 484 -0.23 -17.78 -4.22
C ALA A 484 -1.73 -17.45 -4.17
N VAL A 485 -2.28 -16.96 -5.26
CA VAL A 485 -3.69 -16.60 -5.39
C VAL A 485 -4.34 -17.48 -6.44
N TYR A 486 -5.47 -18.02 -6.09
CA TYR A 486 -6.29 -18.87 -6.95
C TYR A 486 -7.66 -18.26 -7.15
N GLU A 487 -8.21 -18.45 -8.33
CA GLU A 487 -9.55 -18.07 -8.70
C GLU A 487 -10.39 -19.32 -8.99
N GLY A 488 -11.64 -19.34 -8.50
CA GLY A 488 -12.61 -20.37 -8.82
C GLY A 488 -13.21 -20.11 -10.20
N VAL A 489 -12.89 -20.97 -11.16
CA VAL A 489 -13.37 -20.90 -12.54
C VAL A 489 -14.26 -22.07 -12.90
N MET A 490 -15.13 -21.92 -13.90
CA MET A 490 -15.89 -23.05 -14.43
C MET A 490 -14.94 -24.04 -15.11
N GLY A 491 -14.94 -25.29 -14.64
CA GLY A 491 -14.18 -26.38 -15.26
C GLY A 491 -14.62 -26.62 -16.70
N ILE A 492 -13.66 -26.87 -17.60
CA ILE A 492 -13.96 -27.28 -18.97
C ILE A 492 -14.57 -28.67 -18.89
N SER A 493 -15.85 -28.81 -19.19
CA SER A 493 -16.48 -30.13 -19.34
C SER A 493 -15.78 -30.85 -20.48
N GLN A 494 -14.92 -31.83 -20.14
CA GLN A 494 -14.49 -32.80 -21.14
C GLN A 494 -15.72 -33.62 -21.54
N ASP A 495 -16.34 -33.22 -22.62
CA ASP A 495 -17.36 -34.00 -23.29
C ASP A 495 -16.67 -35.28 -23.80
N LYS A 496 -16.64 -36.29 -22.93
CA LYS A 496 -16.24 -37.64 -23.37
C LYS A 496 -17.29 -38.09 -24.35
N GLY A 497 -17.09 -37.73 -25.61
CA GLY A 497 -17.85 -38.26 -26.73
C GLY A 497 -17.84 -39.81 -26.63
N LYS A 498 -18.93 -40.36 -26.09
CA LYS A 498 -19.22 -41.77 -26.25
C LYS A 498 -19.47 -42.02 -27.72
N SER A 499 -18.42 -42.30 -28.47
CA SER A 499 -18.57 -42.93 -29.79
C SER A 499 -19.12 -44.33 -29.59
N THR A 500 -20.42 -44.47 -29.60
CA THR A 500 -21.08 -45.76 -29.74
C THR A 500 -20.94 -46.20 -31.18
N GLY A 501 -19.78 -46.74 -31.54
CA GLY A 501 -19.57 -47.48 -32.76
C GLY A 501 -20.18 -48.89 -32.67
N LYS A 502 -21.49 -49.02 -32.89
CA LYS A 502 -22.08 -50.30 -33.27
C LYS A 502 -21.95 -50.49 -34.75
N SER A 503 -20.87 -51.10 -35.22
CA SER A 503 -20.77 -51.64 -36.57
C SER A 503 -21.67 -52.84 -36.68
N ARG A 504 -22.79 -52.71 -37.36
CA ARG A 504 -23.58 -53.86 -37.86
C ARG A 504 -22.82 -54.50 -38.99
N LYS A 505 -22.23 -55.71 -38.74
CA LYS A 505 -21.84 -56.63 -39.82
C LYS A 505 -23.09 -57.11 -40.54
N LYS A 506 -23.29 -56.72 -41.79
CA LYS A 506 -24.17 -57.38 -42.75
C LYS A 506 -23.42 -58.61 -43.27
N LYS A 507 -23.94 -59.82 -42.99
CA LYS A 507 -23.62 -61.04 -43.74
C LYS A 507 -24.27 -60.92 -45.13
N SER A 508 -23.50 -61.02 -46.17
CA SER A 508 -23.97 -61.33 -47.53
C SER A 508 -23.86 -62.83 -47.71
N GLU A 509 -25.00 -63.49 -47.86
CA GLU A 509 -25.07 -64.85 -48.41
C GLU A 509 -24.87 -64.77 -49.90
N ALA A 510 -23.93 -65.57 -50.40
CA ALA A 510 -23.79 -65.86 -51.81
C ALA A 510 -24.71 -67.03 -52.13
N SER A 511 -25.52 -66.90 -53.13
CA SER A 511 -26.17 -68.04 -53.84
C SER A 511 -25.53 -68.18 -55.20
N GLU A 512 -24.92 -69.37 -55.37
CA GLU A 512 -24.59 -69.92 -56.65
C GLU A 512 -25.85 -70.16 -57.48
N GLU A 513 -25.77 -69.93 -58.79
CA GLU A 513 -26.20 -70.86 -59.85
C GLU A 513 -25.89 -70.31 -61.21
N ARG A 514 -25.09 -71.16 -61.99
CA ARG A 514 -24.90 -71.34 -63.47
C ARG A 514 -24.07 -70.32 -64.21
#